data_160e1eb7c46437f7c7c602bd3e673898
#
_entry.id   160e1eb7c46437f7c7c602bd3e673898
#
_cell.length_a   1.000
_cell.length_b   1.000
_cell.length_c   1.000
_cell.angle_alpha   90.00
_cell.angle_beta   90.00
_cell.angle_gamma   90.00
#
_symmetry.space_group_name_H-M   'P 1'
#
loop_
_entity.id
_entity.type
_entity.pdbx_description
1 polymer ?
#
loop_
_entity_poly.entity_id
_entity_poly.type
_entity_poly.pdbx_seq_one_letter_code
_entity_poly.pdbx_strand_id
1 'polypeptide(L)'
;MATHRFTPTAYHNVIGSLPPALHIADGDTVVTETLDAAGYDKEGIQXASGPNPMNGPIFVEGAERGDSLKVEILGMVPTRDTGFTRSVVAGNVVEPEDVRTLPPSNKVIWQIDRQALTARLAEPVAGLEAFVLPLSPMIGCFGVAPSLGQAISTATSGEFGGNMDYRLLGPXTTIWFPVSAPGALLFLGDCHAVQGDGEIVGTGIETTFEVTVRLSVEKKKIIWPRGETAEDIFTVGNARPLDQALQHATSEMLRWLTSDYGLDKTAASHLLGQVVRYDVGNVFDPAYTMACRVAKAWLPRR
;
A
#
# COMPACT_ATOMS: atom_id res chain seq x y z
N MET A 1 20.91 11.80 11.24
CA MET A 1 19.96 10.84 10.71
C MET A 1 20.72 9.66 10.17
N ALA A 2 20.29 8.46 10.56
CA ALA A 2 21.01 7.22 10.25
C ALA A 2 20.25 6.40 9.24
N THR A 3 20.96 5.49 8.58
CA THR A 3 20.37 4.49 7.70
C THR A 3 20.60 3.11 8.33
N HIS A 4 19.54 2.35 8.44
CA HIS A 4 19.57 1.02 9.01
C HIS A 4 19.29 0.00 7.91
N ARG A 5 20.16 -1.00 7.79
CA ARG A 5 19.84 -2.14 6.92
C ARG A 5 19.20 -3.20 7.81
N PHE A 6 17.93 -3.47 7.57
CA PHE A 6 17.13 -4.33 8.43
C PHE A 6 16.89 -5.68 7.75
N THR A 7 17.40 -6.74 8.34
CA THR A 7 17.16 -8.11 7.89
C THR A 7 16.29 -8.80 8.94
N PRO A 8 15.02 -9.07 8.65
CA PRO A 8 14.15 -9.71 9.64
C PRO A 8 14.63 -11.10 9.99
N THR A 9 14.46 -11.48 11.26
CA THR A 9 14.63 -12.86 11.69
C THR A 9 13.29 -13.55 11.88
N ALA A 10 12.21 -12.81 11.78
CA ALA A 10 10.84 -13.32 11.82
C ALA A 10 9.94 -12.44 10.96
N TYR A 11 8.92 -13.04 10.39
CA TYR A 11 7.93 -12.34 9.58
C TYR A 11 6.57 -12.52 10.20
N HIS A 12 5.68 -11.56 10.00
CA HIS A 12 4.40 -11.55 10.69
C HIS A 12 3.24 -11.46 9.71
N ASN A 13 2.17 -12.19 9.99
CA ASN A 13 0.94 -12.16 9.18
C ASN A 13 -0.13 -11.32 9.83
N VAL A 14 0.24 -10.54 10.86
CA VAL A 14 -0.64 -9.57 11.50
C VAL A 14 0.10 -8.26 11.68
N ILE A 15 -0.65 -7.17 11.74
CA ILE A 15 -0.15 -5.86 12.13
C ILE A 15 -0.73 -5.60 13.52
N GLY A 16 0.14 -5.40 14.51
CA GLY A 16 -0.30 -5.26 15.89
C GLY A 16 0.82 -4.79 16.79
N SER A 17 0.54 -4.72 18.07
CA SER A 17 1.52 -4.26 19.06
C SER A 17 2.43 -5.41 19.47
N LEU A 18 3.22 -5.88 18.53
CA LEU A 18 4.20 -6.95 18.74
C LEU A 18 5.52 -6.36 19.19
N PRO A 19 6.37 -7.19 19.81
CA PRO A 19 7.69 -6.69 20.21
C PRO A 19 8.46 -6.13 19.01
N PRO A 20 9.08 -4.95 19.15
CA PRO A 20 9.81 -4.36 18.03
C PRO A 20 10.97 -5.23 17.56
N ALA A 21 11.15 -5.31 16.25
CA ALA A 21 12.30 -5.98 15.65
C ALA A 21 13.42 -5.00 15.37
N LEU A 22 13.11 -3.70 15.33
CA LEU A 22 14.11 -2.66 15.06
C LEU A 22 13.63 -1.38 15.74
N HIS A 23 14.56 -0.67 16.39
CA HIS A 23 14.31 0.66 16.97
C HIS A 23 15.09 1.67 16.14
N ILE A 24 14.42 2.75 15.73
CA ILE A 24 15.09 3.83 15.00
C ILE A 24 14.74 5.18 15.61
N ALA A 25 15.55 6.17 15.31
CA ALA A 25 15.25 7.55 15.67
C ALA A 25 14.32 8.18 14.64
N ASP A 26 13.59 9.20 15.08
CA ASP A 26 12.73 10.00 14.22
C ASP A 26 13.57 10.56 13.07
N GLY A 27 13.18 10.29 11.84
CA GLY A 27 13.85 10.77 10.65
C GLY A 27 14.84 9.78 10.03
N ASP A 28 15.07 8.65 10.68
CA ASP A 28 16.00 7.66 10.13
C ASP A 28 15.40 6.95 8.92
N THR A 29 16.30 6.37 8.13
CA THR A 29 15.98 5.61 6.93
C THR A 29 16.18 4.12 7.20
N VAL A 30 15.32 3.30 6.63
CA VAL A 30 15.41 1.84 6.73
C VAL A 30 15.45 1.27 5.31
N VAL A 31 16.39 0.36 5.09
CA VAL A 31 16.50 -0.41 3.85
C VAL A 31 16.24 -1.88 4.22
N THR A 32 15.29 -2.52 3.56
CA THR A 32 14.95 -3.88 3.90
C THR A 32 14.46 -4.64 2.66
N GLU A 33 14.72 -5.95 2.62
CA GLU A 33 14.24 -6.79 1.53
C GLU A 33 12.98 -7.51 1.97
N THR A 34 11.95 -7.48 1.12
CA THR A 34 10.66 -8.09 1.42
C THR A 34 10.55 -9.47 0.77
N LEU A 35 9.76 -10.33 1.38
CA LEU A 35 9.30 -11.57 0.73
C LEU A 35 8.13 -11.24 -0.20
N ASP A 36 7.82 -12.16 -1.13
CA ASP A 36 6.58 -11.99 -1.89
C ASP A 36 5.37 -12.37 -1.01
N ALA A 37 4.18 -12.17 -1.54
CA ALA A 37 2.95 -12.38 -0.75
C ALA A 37 2.79 -13.82 -0.26
N ALA A 38 3.40 -14.77 -0.94
CA ALA A 38 3.34 -16.18 -0.55
C ALA A 38 4.48 -16.59 0.39
N GLY A 39 5.41 -15.68 0.67
CA GLY A 39 6.45 -15.91 1.64
C GLY A 39 7.78 -16.35 1.07
N TYR A 40 8.00 -16.19 -0.24
CA TYR A 40 9.25 -16.61 -0.89
C TYR A 40 10.20 -15.43 -1.04
N ASP A 41 11.47 -15.70 -0.87
CA ASP A 41 12.51 -14.67 -0.97
C ASP A 41 13.05 -14.56 -2.40
N LYS A 42 14.10 -13.78 -2.56
CA LYS A 42 14.64 -13.50 -3.90
C LYS A 42 15.29 -14.72 -4.55
N GLU A 43 15.68 -15.72 -3.76
CA GLU A 43 16.18 -16.99 -4.29
C GLU A 43 15.06 -18.00 -4.54
N GLY A 44 13.82 -17.66 -4.24
CA GLY A 44 12.70 -18.58 -4.40
C GLY A 44 12.56 -19.55 -3.24
N ILE A 45 13.12 -19.24 -2.08
CA ILE A 45 13.03 -20.07 -0.89
C ILE A 45 11.95 -19.50 0.02
N GLN A 46 11.10 -20.40 0.54
CA GLN A 46 10.02 -19.93 1.42
C GLN A 46 10.54 -19.67 2.83
N UNK A 47 10.29 -18.41 3.05
CA UNK A 47 10.84 -18.04 4.17
C UNK A 47 9.86 -17.92 5.16
N ALA A 48 8.58 -17.74 4.91
CA ALA A 48 7.42 -17.57 5.78
C ALA A 48 6.17 -18.09 5.08
N SER A 49 5.10 -18.27 5.85
CA SER A 49 3.81 -18.64 5.26
C SER A 49 3.06 -17.37 4.83
N GLY A 50 2.25 -17.47 3.77
CA GLY A 50 1.28 -16.44 3.47
C GLY A 50 0.11 -16.46 4.44
N PRO A 51 -0.81 -15.51 4.34
CA PRO A 51 -0.77 -14.38 3.42
C PRO A 51 0.16 -13.28 3.91
N ASN A 52 0.82 -12.64 2.97
CA ASN A 52 1.47 -11.36 3.17
C ASN A 52 2.34 -11.29 4.42
N PRO A 53 3.41 -12.09 4.50
CA PRO A 53 4.31 -11.95 5.63
C PRO A 53 5.02 -10.60 5.58
N MET A 54 5.08 -9.93 6.73
CA MET A 54 5.56 -8.55 6.84
C MET A 54 6.89 -8.50 7.55
N ASN A 55 7.73 -7.55 7.11
CA ASN A 55 8.90 -7.11 7.84
C ASN A 55 8.45 -6.15 8.94
N GLY A 56 9.06 -6.26 10.11
CA GLY A 56 8.74 -5.37 11.22
C GLY A 56 8.47 -6.12 12.50
N PRO A 57 7.93 -5.45 13.54
CA PRO A 57 7.60 -4.02 13.54
C PRO A 57 8.82 -3.15 13.77
N ILE A 58 8.79 -1.97 13.17
CA ILE A 58 9.80 -0.94 13.36
C ILE A 58 9.26 0.07 14.36
N PHE A 59 9.98 0.24 15.47
CA PHE A 59 9.64 1.20 16.52
C PHE A 59 10.35 2.51 16.22
N VAL A 60 9.58 3.59 16.12
CA VAL A 60 10.16 4.91 15.83
C VAL A 60 10.12 5.73 17.11
N GLU A 61 11.30 6.12 17.61
CA GLU A 61 11.41 6.85 18.86
C GLU A 61 10.62 8.15 18.78
N GLY A 62 9.87 8.42 19.83
CA GLY A 62 9.07 9.65 19.93
C GLY A 62 7.66 9.56 19.40
N ALA A 63 7.33 8.50 18.67
CA ALA A 63 5.96 8.35 18.18
C ALA A 63 5.05 7.93 19.33
N GLU A 64 3.94 8.65 19.47
CA GLU A 64 2.97 8.42 20.53
C GLU A 64 1.58 8.43 19.95
N ARG A 65 0.66 7.77 20.65
CA ARG A 65 -0.74 7.79 20.29
C ARG A 65 -1.20 9.22 20.03
N GLY A 66 -1.85 9.44 18.91
CA GLY A 66 -2.33 10.77 18.51
C GLY A 66 -1.42 11.49 17.56
N ASP A 67 -0.21 10.96 17.32
CA ASP A 67 0.68 11.49 16.28
C ASP A 67 0.32 10.88 14.95
N SER A 68 1.04 11.27 13.91
CA SER A 68 1.06 10.55 12.64
C SER A 68 2.47 10.11 12.32
N LEU A 69 2.59 8.98 11.64
CA LEU A 69 3.87 8.48 11.16
C LEU A 69 3.97 8.78 9.66
N LYS A 70 4.99 9.57 9.31
CA LYS A 70 5.25 9.92 7.92
C LYS A 70 6.19 8.88 7.34
N VAL A 71 5.76 8.21 6.28
CA VAL A 71 6.57 7.22 5.57
C VAL A 71 6.85 7.75 4.18
N GLU A 72 8.10 8.06 3.91
CA GLU A 72 8.54 8.46 2.57
C GLU A 72 9.13 7.25 1.87
N ILE A 73 8.53 6.84 0.77
CA ILE A 73 9.02 5.70 0.00
C ILE A 73 10.10 6.24 -0.94
N LEU A 74 11.36 6.00 -0.57
CA LEU A 74 12.48 6.59 -1.29
C LEU A 74 12.91 5.74 -2.47
N GLY A 75 12.69 4.43 -2.41
CA GLY A 75 13.08 3.57 -3.50
C GLY A 75 12.55 2.18 -3.35
N MET A 76 12.37 1.52 -4.48
CA MET A 76 11.96 0.11 -4.54
C MET A 76 12.69 -0.52 -5.71
N VAL A 77 13.53 -1.50 -5.44
CA VAL A 77 14.32 -2.18 -6.46
C VAL A 77 13.93 -3.64 -6.50
N PRO A 78 13.45 -4.16 -7.63
CA PRO A 78 13.10 -5.59 -7.68
C PRO A 78 14.35 -6.44 -7.51
N THR A 79 14.22 -7.54 -6.77
CA THR A 79 15.36 -8.39 -6.44
C THR A 79 15.27 -9.78 -7.05
N ARG A 80 14.25 -10.04 -7.87
CA ARG A 80 14.05 -11.34 -8.49
C ARG A 80 13.64 -11.14 -9.94
N ASP A 81 14.00 -12.08 -10.80
CA ASP A 81 13.75 -11.98 -12.24
C ASP A 81 12.38 -12.51 -12.65
N THR A 82 11.60 -12.97 -11.68
CA THR A 82 10.23 -13.45 -11.94
C THR A 82 9.27 -12.87 -10.93
N GLY A 83 8.02 -12.80 -11.34
CA GLY A 83 6.91 -12.51 -10.46
C GLY A 83 5.73 -13.37 -10.85
N PHE A 84 4.62 -13.23 -10.13
CA PHE A 84 3.44 -14.04 -10.46
C PHE A 84 2.15 -13.27 -10.23
N THR A 85 1.13 -13.69 -10.99
CA THR A 85 -0.24 -13.22 -10.78
C THR A 85 -1.17 -14.42 -10.80
N ARG A 86 -2.42 -14.18 -10.40
CA ARG A 86 -3.51 -15.07 -10.81
C ARG A 86 -3.91 -14.70 -12.24
N SER A 87 -4.69 -15.56 -12.88
CA SER A 87 -4.91 -15.45 -14.32
C SER A 87 -6.29 -14.94 -14.73
N VAL A 88 -7.23 -14.84 -13.77
CA VAL A 88 -8.64 -14.55 -14.12
C VAL A 88 -9.19 -13.56 -13.12
N VAL A 89 -10.03 -12.65 -13.59
CA VAL A 89 -10.69 -11.69 -12.72
C VAL A 89 -11.44 -12.38 -11.58
N ALA A 90 -11.43 -11.78 -10.41
CA ALA A 90 -12.13 -12.35 -9.25
C ALA A 90 -13.63 -12.34 -9.50
N GLY A 91 -14.33 -13.33 -8.92
CA GLY A 91 -15.74 -13.46 -9.17
C GLY A 91 -16.59 -12.30 -8.67
N ASN A 92 -16.06 -11.54 -7.68
CA ASN A 92 -16.84 -10.43 -7.14
C ASN A 92 -16.68 -9.14 -7.95
N VAL A 93 -15.88 -9.14 -9.03
CA VAL A 93 -15.75 -7.94 -9.86
C VAL A 93 -16.52 -8.05 -11.17
N VAL A 94 -17.25 -9.15 -11.38
CA VAL A 94 -18.14 -9.30 -12.53
C VAL A 94 -19.53 -9.60 -12.00
N GLU A 95 -20.51 -9.53 -12.89
CA GLU A 95 -21.88 -9.81 -12.47
C GLU A 95 -22.05 -11.29 -12.11
N PRO A 96 -22.91 -11.59 -11.13
CA PRO A 96 -23.03 -12.98 -10.68
C PRO A 96 -23.28 -14.00 -11.78
N GLU A 97 -24.08 -13.65 -12.77
CA GLU A 97 -24.40 -14.58 -13.86
C GLU A 97 -23.21 -14.83 -14.78
N ASP A 98 -22.19 -13.96 -14.73
CA ASP A 98 -21.02 -14.14 -15.58
C ASP A 98 -19.91 -14.95 -14.91
N VAL A 99 -20.03 -15.18 -13.60
CA VAL A 99 -18.98 -15.92 -12.88
C VAL A 99 -18.78 -17.31 -13.47
N ARG A 100 -19.87 -17.96 -13.85
CA ARG A 100 -19.80 -19.32 -14.38
C ARG A 100 -19.08 -19.44 -15.71
N THR A 101 -18.96 -18.34 -16.44
CA THR A 101 -18.29 -18.36 -17.73
C THR A 101 -16.79 -18.08 -17.63
N LEU A 102 -16.31 -17.71 -16.45
CA LEU A 102 -14.90 -17.44 -16.28
C LEU A 102 -14.10 -18.75 -16.33
N PRO A 103 -12.92 -18.72 -16.96
CA PRO A 103 -12.07 -19.92 -16.92
C PRO A 103 -11.50 -20.13 -15.53
N PRO A 104 -10.93 -21.31 -15.26
CA PRO A 104 -10.26 -21.51 -13.96
C PRO A 104 -9.10 -20.55 -13.78
N SER A 105 -8.93 -20.07 -12.55
CA SER A 105 -7.84 -19.16 -12.24
C SER A 105 -6.60 -19.98 -11.85
N ASN A 106 -5.48 -19.68 -12.46
CA ASN A 106 -4.23 -20.37 -12.24
C ASN A 106 -3.12 -19.35 -11.92
N LYS A 107 -2.02 -19.86 -11.37
CA LYS A 107 -0.83 -19.04 -11.17
C LYS A 107 -0.15 -18.82 -12.51
N VAL A 108 0.24 -17.58 -12.77
CA VAL A 108 0.90 -17.17 -14.03
C VAL A 108 2.22 -16.54 -13.68
N ILE A 109 3.27 -16.95 -14.39
CA ILE A 109 4.62 -16.40 -14.17
C ILE A 109 4.88 -15.26 -15.15
N TRP A 110 5.47 -14.20 -14.60
CA TRP A 110 5.92 -13.05 -15.38
C TRP A 110 7.44 -12.97 -15.31
N GLN A 111 8.08 -12.62 -16.40
CA GLN A 111 9.50 -12.33 -16.42
C GLN A 111 9.71 -10.85 -16.12
N ILE A 112 10.64 -10.56 -15.23
CA ILE A 112 10.97 -9.20 -14.84
C ILE A 112 12.37 -8.91 -15.35
N ASP A 113 12.47 -7.91 -16.22
CA ASP A 113 13.76 -7.43 -16.69
C ASP A 113 14.19 -6.31 -15.75
N ARG A 114 15.15 -6.63 -14.89
CA ARG A 114 15.58 -5.68 -13.86
C ARG A 114 16.45 -4.56 -14.41
N GLN A 115 17.01 -4.72 -15.60
CA GLN A 115 17.75 -3.63 -16.23
C GLN A 115 16.84 -2.69 -17.00
N ALA A 116 15.96 -3.26 -17.82
CA ALA A 116 15.02 -2.45 -18.60
C ALA A 116 13.84 -1.96 -17.76
N LEU A 117 13.63 -2.57 -16.59
CA LEU A 117 12.51 -2.28 -15.67
C LEU A 117 11.17 -2.51 -16.39
N THR A 118 11.02 -3.72 -16.91
CA THR A 118 9.79 -4.14 -17.60
C THR A 118 9.37 -5.52 -17.11
N ALA A 119 8.11 -5.88 -17.40
CA ALA A 119 7.58 -7.20 -17.10
C ALA A 119 6.80 -7.71 -18.30
N ARG A 120 6.88 -9.02 -18.54
CA ARG A 120 6.13 -9.68 -19.60
C ARG A 120 5.73 -11.08 -19.16
N LEU A 121 4.68 -11.62 -19.78
CA LEU A 121 4.28 -12.99 -19.51
C LEU A 121 5.40 -13.94 -19.89
N ALA A 122 5.70 -14.89 -19.01
CA ALA A 122 6.74 -15.89 -19.30
C ALA A 122 6.30 -16.81 -20.44
N GLU A 123 5.01 -17.16 -20.48
CA GLU A 123 4.45 -17.94 -21.57
C GLU A 123 3.46 -17.06 -22.31
N PRO A 124 3.68 -16.86 -23.61
CA PRO A 124 2.79 -15.96 -24.37
C PRO A 124 1.35 -16.45 -24.36
N VAL A 125 0.45 -15.48 -24.35
CA VAL A 125 -0.99 -15.74 -24.43
C VAL A 125 -1.48 -15.13 -25.73
N ALA A 126 -2.37 -15.86 -26.42
CA ALA A 126 -2.86 -15.42 -27.72
C ALA A 126 -3.45 -14.00 -27.60
N GLY A 127 -2.99 -13.13 -28.48
CA GLY A 127 -3.41 -11.74 -28.48
C GLY A 127 -2.55 -10.82 -27.62
N LEU A 128 -1.71 -11.37 -26.75
CA LEU A 128 -0.84 -10.58 -25.89
C LEU A 128 0.63 -10.90 -26.09
N GLU A 129 0.99 -11.43 -27.25
CA GLU A 129 2.36 -11.87 -27.49
C GLU A 129 3.38 -10.74 -27.36
N ALA A 130 2.97 -9.52 -27.67
CA ALA A 130 3.87 -8.36 -27.61
C ALA A 130 3.64 -7.49 -26.36
N PHE A 131 2.90 -8.00 -25.38
CA PHE A 131 2.51 -7.22 -24.20
C PHE A 131 3.69 -7.10 -23.25
N VAL A 132 4.20 -5.91 -23.10
CA VAL A 132 5.31 -5.60 -22.19
C VAL A 132 4.92 -4.37 -21.37
N LEU A 133 5.08 -4.47 -20.06
CA LEU A 133 4.70 -3.38 -19.16
C LEU A 133 5.93 -2.73 -18.56
N PRO A 134 5.99 -1.40 -18.50
CA PRO A 134 6.98 -0.78 -17.63
C PRO A 134 6.63 -1.11 -16.18
N LEU A 135 7.64 -1.31 -15.33
CA LEU A 135 7.40 -1.53 -13.92
C LEU A 135 6.86 -0.26 -13.29
N SER A 136 5.97 -0.45 -12.32
CA SER A 136 5.43 0.62 -11.51
C SER A 136 5.34 0.11 -10.07
N PRO A 137 6.48 -0.03 -9.39
CA PRO A 137 6.49 -0.70 -8.08
C PRO A 137 5.64 0.01 -7.06
N MET A 138 5.04 -0.79 -6.17
CA MET A 138 4.24 -0.26 -5.09
C MET A 138 4.28 -1.23 -3.90
N ILE A 139 4.00 -0.71 -2.70
CA ILE A 139 3.89 -1.51 -1.50
C ILE A 139 2.42 -1.86 -1.32
N GLY A 140 2.08 -3.14 -1.40
CA GLY A 140 0.69 -3.57 -1.26
C GLY A 140 0.18 -3.52 0.18
N CYS A 141 1.04 -3.90 1.12
CA CYS A 141 0.61 -3.95 2.52
C CYS A 141 1.64 -3.28 3.40
N PHE A 142 1.25 -2.21 4.06
CA PHE A 142 2.04 -1.61 5.13
C PHE A 142 1.13 -0.79 6.02
N GLY A 143 1.51 -0.70 7.30
CA GLY A 143 0.71 0.05 8.25
C GLY A 143 1.29 -0.08 9.63
N VAL A 144 0.59 0.54 10.58
CA VAL A 144 1.06 0.68 11.97
C VAL A 144 0.12 -0.06 12.90
N ALA A 145 0.58 -0.36 14.11
CA ALA A 145 -0.24 -1.09 15.08
C ALA A 145 -1.59 -0.40 15.27
N PRO A 146 -2.69 -1.15 15.16
CA PRO A 146 -4.02 -0.57 15.34
C PRO A 146 -4.30 -0.21 16.80
N SER A 147 -5.39 0.51 17.02
CA SER A 147 -5.79 0.92 18.37
C SER A 147 -6.27 -0.26 19.19
N LEU A 148 -6.32 -0.05 20.49
CA LEU A 148 -6.90 -1.00 21.45
C LEU A 148 -6.17 -2.32 21.53
N GLY A 149 -4.89 -2.33 21.17
CA GLY A 149 -4.10 -3.55 21.23
C GLY A 149 -4.51 -4.63 20.23
N GLN A 150 -5.26 -4.27 19.20
CA GLN A 150 -5.68 -5.24 18.19
C GLN A 150 -4.49 -5.72 17.37
N ALA A 151 -4.58 -6.96 16.90
CA ALA A 151 -3.68 -7.52 15.90
C ALA A 151 -4.55 -7.94 14.74
N ILE A 152 -4.32 -7.33 13.58
CA ILE A 152 -5.21 -7.48 12.43
C ILE A 152 -4.45 -8.12 11.29
N SER A 153 -5.07 -9.10 10.65
CA SER A 153 -4.46 -9.86 9.55
C SER A 153 -3.92 -8.95 8.46
N THR A 154 -2.76 -9.30 7.94
CA THR A 154 -2.18 -8.61 6.78
C THR A 154 -2.95 -8.86 5.49
N ALA A 155 -4.01 -9.66 5.54
CA ALA A 155 -4.90 -9.83 4.38
C ALA A 155 -5.89 -8.68 4.25
N THR A 156 -6.06 -7.87 5.29
CA THR A 156 -7.06 -6.81 5.28
C THR A 156 -6.46 -5.46 5.67
N SER A 157 -7.30 -4.47 5.83
CA SER A 157 -6.86 -3.10 6.03
C SER A 157 -7.87 -2.36 6.90
N GLY A 158 -7.50 -1.15 7.29
CA GLY A 158 -8.36 -0.30 8.11
C GLY A 158 -7.73 1.08 8.22
N GLU A 159 -8.08 1.80 9.29
CA GLU A 159 -7.52 3.13 9.48
C GLU A 159 -6.01 3.10 9.73
N PHE A 160 -5.49 1.97 10.18
CA PHE A 160 -4.07 1.78 10.44
C PHE A 160 -3.24 1.55 9.17
N GLY A 161 -3.88 1.49 8.00
CA GLY A 161 -3.27 1.07 6.74
C GLY A 161 -3.55 -0.40 6.49
N GLY A 162 -2.51 -1.18 6.26
CA GLY A 162 -2.62 -2.61 6.00
C GLY A 162 -2.61 -2.91 4.51
N ASN A 163 -3.41 -3.88 4.13
CA ASN A 163 -3.41 -4.43 2.77
C ASN A 163 -4.25 -3.55 1.84
N MET A 164 -3.78 -2.34 1.63
CA MET A 164 -4.53 -1.34 0.86
C MET A 164 -4.45 -1.58 -0.64
N ASP A 165 -3.34 -2.13 -1.10
CA ASP A 165 -3.14 -2.45 -2.52
C ASP A 165 -3.52 -1.28 -3.42
N TYR A 166 -3.00 -0.10 -3.09
CA TYR A 166 -3.28 1.10 -3.89
C TYR A 166 -2.02 1.44 -4.70
N ARG A 167 -2.16 1.46 -6.01
CA ARG A 167 -1.01 1.51 -6.93
C ARG A 167 -0.17 2.78 -6.82
N LEU A 168 -0.69 3.86 -6.25
CA LEU A 168 0.13 5.07 -6.08
C LEU A 168 1.11 5.00 -4.90
N LEU A 169 1.06 3.95 -4.10
CA LEU A 169 1.95 3.82 -2.95
C LEU A 169 3.30 3.23 -3.37
N GLY A 170 4.01 3.97 -4.21
CA GLY A 170 5.30 3.59 -4.77
C GLY A 170 6.37 4.65 -4.54
N PRO A 171 7.49 4.44 -5.16
CA PRO A 171 8.60 5.39 -4.98
C PRO A 171 8.17 6.81 -5.27
N UNK A 172 8.70 7.62 -4.19
CA UNK A 172 8.41 8.92 -4.38
C UNK A 172 7.15 9.36 -3.82
N THR A 173 6.46 8.51 -3.21
CA THR A 173 5.19 8.84 -2.57
C THR A 173 5.42 8.93 -1.07
N THR A 174 4.74 9.85 -0.41
CA THR A 174 4.73 9.95 1.05
C THR A 174 3.35 9.53 1.53
N ILE A 175 3.28 8.77 2.63
CA ILE A 175 2.03 8.45 3.28
C ILE A 175 2.16 8.68 4.77
N TRP A 176 1.08 9.16 5.40
CA TRP A 176 0.98 9.36 6.84
C TRP A 176 -0.04 8.39 7.39
N PHE A 177 0.33 7.69 8.46
CA PHE A 177 -0.56 6.76 9.17
C PHE A 177 -0.90 7.34 10.54
N PRO A 178 -2.15 7.17 11.02
CA PRO A 178 -2.47 7.58 12.40
C PRO A 178 -1.79 6.64 13.39
N VAL A 179 -1.09 7.19 14.36
CA VAL A 179 -0.37 6.42 15.36
C VAL A 179 -1.30 6.11 16.52
N SER A 180 -1.40 4.83 16.87
CA SER A 180 -2.27 4.36 17.96
C SER A 180 -1.51 3.64 19.08
N ALA A 181 -0.19 3.44 18.91
CA ALA A 181 0.63 2.74 19.90
C ALA A 181 2.00 3.39 19.98
N PRO A 182 2.68 3.30 21.13
CA PRO A 182 4.03 3.86 21.23
C PRO A 182 4.95 3.28 20.16
N GLY A 183 5.74 4.15 19.54
CA GLY A 183 6.65 3.76 18.49
C GLY A 183 5.99 3.54 17.14
N ALA A 184 4.68 3.74 17.04
CA ALA A 184 3.87 3.49 15.85
C ALA A 184 3.86 2.00 15.46
N LEU A 185 5.03 1.35 15.37
CA LEU A 185 5.20 -0.06 15.03
C LEU A 185 4.81 -0.34 13.58
N LEU A 186 5.67 0.09 12.68
CA LEU A 186 5.44 -0.07 11.25
C LEU A 186 5.80 -1.48 10.76
N PHE A 187 4.90 -2.04 9.96
CA PHE A 187 5.13 -3.29 9.22
C PHE A 187 5.03 -2.97 7.74
N LEU A 188 5.80 -3.67 6.90
CA LEU A 188 5.66 -3.53 5.45
C LEU A 188 6.01 -4.81 4.72
N GLY A 189 5.40 -4.99 3.55
CA GLY A 189 5.65 -6.15 2.69
C GLY A 189 4.67 -6.19 1.54
N ASP A 190 4.58 -7.34 0.89
CA ASP A 190 3.61 -7.56 -0.17
C ASP A 190 3.77 -6.51 -1.27
N CYS A 191 4.98 -6.44 -1.83
CA CYS A 191 5.26 -5.45 -2.87
C CYS A 191 4.93 -6.01 -4.25
N HIS A 192 4.49 -5.14 -5.15
CA HIS A 192 4.10 -5.53 -6.50
C HIS A 192 4.94 -4.78 -7.52
N ALA A 193 5.27 -5.45 -8.62
CA ALA A 193 5.97 -4.80 -9.71
C ALA A 193 5.03 -3.94 -10.55
N VAL A 194 3.78 -4.35 -10.71
CA VAL A 194 2.72 -3.62 -11.42
C VAL A 194 1.39 -4.06 -10.82
N GLN A 195 0.44 -3.13 -10.78
CA GLN A 195 -0.94 -3.49 -10.42
C GLN A 195 -1.89 -2.55 -11.14
N GLY A 196 -2.96 -3.12 -11.69
CA GLY A 196 -4.06 -2.33 -12.21
C GLY A 196 -5.02 -1.91 -11.10
N ASP A 197 -5.84 -0.89 -11.38
CA ASP A 197 -6.84 -0.44 -10.40
C ASP A 197 -7.72 -1.62 -9.99
N GLY A 198 -7.97 -1.71 -8.70
CA GLY A 198 -8.87 -2.72 -8.16
C GLY A 198 -8.24 -4.05 -7.83
N GLU A 199 -7.02 -4.31 -8.32
CA GLU A 199 -6.36 -5.62 -8.12
C GLU A 199 -7.30 -6.75 -8.51
N ILE A 200 -7.91 -6.64 -9.69
CA ILE A 200 -9.11 -7.41 -9.98
C ILE A 200 -8.87 -8.89 -10.29
N VAL A 201 -7.61 -9.32 -10.47
CA VAL A 201 -7.34 -10.76 -10.55
C VAL A 201 -6.90 -11.33 -9.19
N GLY A 202 -6.93 -10.51 -8.14
CA GLY A 202 -6.58 -10.96 -6.80
C GLY A 202 -5.10 -10.86 -6.46
N THR A 203 -4.29 -10.40 -7.41
CA THR A 203 -2.86 -10.13 -7.21
C THR A 203 -2.46 -8.92 -8.05
N GLY A 204 -1.40 -8.23 -7.64
CA GLY A 204 -0.58 -7.52 -8.60
C GLY A 204 0.44 -8.50 -9.17
N ILE A 205 1.49 -8.01 -9.82
CA ILE A 205 2.62 -8.87 -10.15
C ILE A 205 3.46 -8.97 -8.88
N GLU A 206 3.31 -10.08 -8.19
CA GLU A 206 3.89 -10.35 -6.88
C GLU A 206 5.35 -10.71 -7.04
N THR A 207 6.24 -10.02 -6.34
CA THR A 207 7.65 -10.37 -6.37
C THR A 207 8.34 -9.77 -5.15
N THR A 208 9.67 -9.85 -5.12
CA THR A 208 10.45 -9.39 -3.99
C THR A 208 11.16 -8.09 -4.34
N PHE A 209 11.33 -7.24 -3.34
CA PHE A 209 11.93 -5.93 -3.53
C PHE A 209 12.89 -5.59 -2.39
N GLU A 210 13.87 -4.77 -2.69
CA GLU A 210 14.56 -4.00 -1.67
C GLU A 210 13.84 -2.65 -1.58
N VAL A 211 13.34 -2.34 -0.39
CA VAL A 211 12.53 -1.14 -0.14
C VAL A 211 13.33 -0.20 0.75
N THR A 212 13.35 1.08 0.40
CA THR A 212 13.96 2.12 1.21
C THR A 212 12.90 3.12 1.62
N VAL A 213 12.72 3.30 2.94
CA VAL A 213 11.76 4.24 3.49
C VAL A 213 12.41 5.11 4.54
N ARG A 214 12.00 6.38 4.60
CA ARG A 214 12.37 7.27 5.72
C ARG A 214 11.13 7.45 6.59
N LEU A 215 11.31 7.31 7.90
CA LEU A 215 10.21 7.33 8.86
C LEU A 215 10.36 8.52 9.79
N SER A 216 9.34 9.36 9.87
CA SER A 216 9.37 10.56 10.71
C SER A 216 8.08 10.67 11.50
N VAL A 217 8.16 11.32 12.65
CA VAL A 217 7.00 11.52 13.52
C VAL A 217 6.51 12.94 13.35
N GLU A 218 5.19 13.09 13.15
CA GLU A 218 4.58 14.41 13.13
C GLU A 218 3.54 14.49 14.23
N LYS A 219 3.55 15.59 14.97
CA LYS A 219 2.61 15.80 16.06
C LYS A 219 1.32 16.35 15.50
N LYS A 220 0.64 15.52 14.75
CA LYS A 220 -0.61 15.88 14.09
C LYS A 220 -1.51 14.66 14.03
N LYS A 221 -2.72 14.80 14.55
CA LYS A 221 -3.66 13.71 14.56
C LYS A 221 -4.41 13.63 13.24
N ILE A 222 -4.43 12.43 12.67
CA ILE A 222 -5.25 12.12 11.50
C ILE A 222 -6.08 10.88 11.83
N ILE A 223 -7.11 10.61 11.04
CA ILE A 223 -7.99 9.48 11.30
C ILE A 223 -7.79 8.37 10.28
N TRP A 224 -7.66 8.74 9.01
CA TRP A 224 -7.38 7.79 7.92
C TRP A 224 -6.07 8.16 7.26
N PRO A 225 -5.42 7.23 6.55
CA PRO A 225 -4.15 7.57 5.93
C PRO A 225 -4.27 8.71 4.92
N ARG A 226 -3.24 9.55 4.87
CA ARG A 226 -3.09 10.64 3.92
C ARG A 226 -1.85 10.38 3.09
N GLY A 227 -1.89 10.75 1.80
CA GLY A 227 -0.75 10.55 0.93
C GLY A 227 -0.49 11.72 0.02
N GLU A 228 0.71 11.73 -0.54
CA GLU A 228 1.15 12.83 -1.40
C GLU A 228 2.12 12.29 -2.42
N THR A 229 1.88 12.64 -3.68
CA THR A 229 2.85 12.42 -4.76
C THR A 229 3.35 13.78 -5.22
N ALA A 230 4.18 13.80 -6.26
CA ALA A 230 4.61 15.09 -6.83
C ALA A 230 3.42 15.89 -7.34
N GLU A 231 2.38 15.22 -7.87
CA GLU A 231 1.26 15.89 -8.51
C GLU A 231 -0.01 15.99 -7.68
N ASP A 232 -0.19 15.10 -6.71
CA ASP A 232 -1.48 14.94 -6.05
C ASP A 232 -1.35 14.86 -4.54
N ILE A 233 -2.44 15.18 -3.84
CA ILE A 233 -2.68 14.68 -2.48
C ILE A 233 -3.83 13.69 -2.55
N PHE A 234 -3.85 12.75 -1.62
CA PHE A 234 -4.93 11.78 -1.57
C PHE A 234 -5.15 11.28 -0.15
N THR A 235 -6.33 10.75 0.08
CA THR A 235 -6.66 10.08 1.34
C THR A 235 -7.19 8.70 1.00
N VAL A 236 -7.04 7.77 1.96
CA VAL A 236 -7.35 6.37 1.70
C VAL A 236 -8.38 5.88 2.70
N GLY A 237 -9.48 5.33 2.20
CA GLY A 237 -10.48 4.67 3.03
C GLY A 237 -10.51 3.19 2.74
N ASN A 238 -10.68 2.40 3.79
CA ASN A 238 -10.66 0.94 3.69
C ASN A 238 -11.90 0.38 4.35
N ALA A 239 -12.76 -0.30 3.59
CA ALA A 239 -14.01 -0.87 4.14
C ALA A 239 -14.71 -1.69 3.05
N ARG A 240 -15.67 -2.49 3.47
CA ARG A 240 -16.73 -3.02 2.62
C ARG A 240 -18.05 -2.55 3.21
N PRO A 241 -18.98 -2.13 2.41
CA PRO A 241 -18.98 -2.02 0.94
C PRO A 241 -18.10 -0.86 0.46
N LEU A 242 -17.88 -0.79 -0.85
CA LEU A 242 -16.94 0.18 -1.42
C LEU A 242 -17.34 1.62 -1.14
N ASP A 243 -18.64 1.93 -1.11
CA ASP A 243 -19.06 3.30 -0.82
C ASP A 243 -18.72 3.71 0.62
N GLN A 244 -18.61 2.75 1.56
CA GLN A 244 -18.13 3.12 2.89
C GLN A 244 -16.65 3.50 2.86
N ALA A 245 -15.86 2.80 2.06
CA ALA A 245 -14.45 3.19 1.87
C ALA A 245 -14.36 4.59 1.28
N LEU A 246 -15.21 4.91 0.30
CA LEU A 246 -15.26 6.24 -0.28
C LEU A 246 -15.63 7.29 0.78
N GLN A 247 -16.56 6.97 1.67
CA GLN A 247 -16.96 7.90 2.72
C GLN A 247 -15.80 8.21 3.66
N HIS A 248 -15.05 7.19 4.05
CA HIS A 248 -13.88 7.38 4.93
C HIS A 248 -12.84 8.29 4.24
N ALA A 249 -12.56 8.01 2.99
CA ALA A 249 -11.55 8.78 2.25
C ALA A 249 -11.99 10.23 2.07
N THR A 250 -13.26 10.44 1.72
CA THR A 250 -13.77 11.79 1.50
C THR A 250 -13.78 12.59 2.79
N SER A 251 -14.20 11.98 3.89
CA SER A 251 -14.20 12.66 5.18
C SER A 251 -12.79 13.09 5.58
N GLU A 252 -11.80 12.22 5.34
CA GLU A 252 -10.43 12.59 5.67
C GLU A 252 -9.91 13.71 4.77
N MET A 253 -10.29 13.71 3.49
CA MET A 253 -9.89 14.79 2.59
C MET A 253 -10.51 16.12 3.04
N LEU A 254 -11.78 16.11 3.45
CA LEU A 254 -12.40 17.31 3.97
C LEU A 254 -11.66 17.83 5.20
N ARG A 255 -11.30 16.92 6.12
CA ARG A 255 -10.53 17.33 7.30
C ARG A 255 -9.19 17.95 6.91
N TRP A 256 -8.51 17.37 5.93
CA TRP A 256 -7.20 17.85 5.49
C TRP A 256 -7.32 19.23 4.87
N LEU A 257 -8.30 19.40 3.97
CA LEU A 257 -8.48 20.68 3.30
C LEU A 257 -8.88 21.80 4.27
N THR A 258 -9.69 21.48 5.27
CA THR A 258 -10.12 22.50 6.21
C THR A 258 -9.06 22.84 7.25
N SER A 259 -8.24 21.87 7.64
CA SER A 259 -7.22 22.15 8.66
C SER A 259 -5.95 22.77 8.08
N ASP A 260 -5.57 22.40 6.84
CA ASP A 260 -4.26 22.77 6.32
C ASP A 260 -4.29 23.73 5.16
N TYR A 261 -5.43 23.88 4.47
CA TYR A 261 -5.49 24.67 3.25
C TYR A 261 -6.37 25.89 3.38
N GLY A 262 -6.86 26.18 4.58
CA GLY A 262 -7.61 27.40 4.84
C GLY A 262 -9.01 27.43 4.24
N LEU A 263 -9.55 26.28 3.87
CA LEU A 263 -10.88 26.21 3.28
C LEU A 263 -11.90 25.86 4.36
N ASP A 264 -13.08 26.49 4.30
CA ASP A 264 -14.18 25.96 5.11
C ASP A 264 -14.86 24.84 4.32
N LYS A 265 -15.86 24.20 4.93
CA LYS A 265 -16.50 23.06 4.28
C LYS A 265 -17.20 23.42 2.98
N THR A 266 -17.73 24.63 2.89
CA THR A 266 -18.38 25.10 1.66
C THR A 266 -17.33 25.23 0.54
N ALA A 267 -16.21 25.88 0.84
CA ALA A 267 -15.15 26.04 -0.17
C ALA A 267 -14.56 24.69 -0.57
N ALA A 268 -14.32 23.81 0.41
CA ALA A 268 -13.82 22.47 0.11
C ALA A 268 -14.80 21.70 -0.76
N SER A 269 -16.11 21.86 -0.51
CA SER A 269 -17.14 21.19 -1.31
C SER A 269 -17.14 21.70 -2.73
N HIS A 270 -17.01 23.03 -2.94
CA HIS A 270 -16.91 23.57 -4.29
C HIS A 270 -15.70 22.99 -5.03
N LEU A 271 -14.55 22.93 -4.35
CA LEU A 271 -13.35 22.40 -4.97
C LEU A 271 -13.54 20.93 -5.32
N LEU A 272 -13.91 20.13 -4.34
CA LEU A 272 -14.02 18.67 -4.56
C LEU A 272 -15.10 18.34 -5.56
N GLY A 273 -16.21 19.06 -5.54
CA GLY A 273 -17.30 18.78 -6.46
C GLY A 273 -16.90 18.85 -7.92
N GLN A 274 -15.84 19.60 -8.22
CA GLN A 274 -15.44 19.79 -9.61
C GLN A 274 -14.17 19.05 -9.98
N VAL A 275 -13.26 18.84 -9.03
CA VAL A 275 -11.94 18.33 -9.39
C VAL A 275 -11.55 17.03 -8.71
N VAL A 276 -12.36 16.49 -7.80
CA VAL A 276 -11.97 15.26 -7.11
C VAL A 276 -11.86 14.10 -8.11
N ARG A 277 -10.91 13.25 -7.87
CA ARG A 277 -10.78 11.98 -8.59
C ARG A 277 -10.77 10.87 -7.54
N TYR A 278 -11.52 9.82 -7.82
CA TYR A 278 -11.53 8.65 -6.96
C TYR A 278 -10.84 7.51 -7.69
N ASP A 279 -9.91 6.87 -6.99
CA ASP A 279 -9.25 5.68 -7.52
C ASP A 279 -9.74 4.48 -6.72
N VAL A 280 -10.03 3.39 -7.42
CA VAL A 280 -10.32 2.12 -6.76
C VAL A 280 -8.98 1.44 -6.51
N GLY A 281 -8.57 1.36 -5.26
CA GLY A 281 -7.30 0.70 -4.91
C GLY A 281 -7.42 -0.79 -5.11
N ASN A 282 -8.31 -1.40 -4.34
CA ASN A 282 -8.63 -2.81 -4.55
C ASN A 282 -10.11 -3.07 -4.26
N VAL A 283 -10.66 -4.04 -4.96
CA VAL A 283 -12.01 -4.59 -4.70
C VAL A 283 -11.94 -6.10 -4.54
N PHE A 284 -10.79 -6.58 -4.07
CA PHE A 284 -10.57 -8.00 -3.89
C PHE A 284 -10.48 -8.39 -2.41
N ASP A 285 -9.76 -7.61 -1.61
CA ASP A 285 -9.40 -7.95 -0.23
C ASP A 285 -10.64 -7.95 0.67
N PRO A 286 -10.52 -8.50 1.89
CA PRO A 286 -11.65 -8.43 2.84
C PRO A 286 -12.16 -7.04 3.10
N ALA A 287 -11.28 -6.03 3.11
CA ALA A 287 -11.70 -4.62 3.05
C ALA A 287 -11.28 -4.06 1.71
N TYR A 288 -12.18 -3.34 1.04
CA TYR A 288 -11.88 -2.66 -0.22
C TYR A 288 -11.18 -1.35 0.06
N THR A 289 -10.46 -0.83 -0.92
CA THR A 289 -9.73 0.43 -0.77
C THR A 289 -10.17 1.43 -1.82
N MET A 290 -10.51 2.62 -1.36
CA MET A 290 -10.85 3.74 -2.22
C MET A 290 -9.97 4.92 -1.84
N ALA A 291 -9.36 5.57 -2.84
CA ALA A 291 -8.60 6.80 -2.61
C ALA A 291 -9.35 8.00 -3.16
N CYS A 292 -9.36 9.07 -2.37
CA CYS A 292 -9.91 10.36 -2.77
C CYS A 292 -8.74 11.26 -3.11
N ARG A 293 -8.64 11.74 -4.33
CA ARG A 293 -7.42 12.37 -4.85
C ARG A 293 -7.72 13.74 -5.44
N VAL A 294 -6.83 14.70 -5.20
CA VAL A 294 -6.93 16.06 -5.71
C VAL A 294 -5.58 16.48 -6.25
N ALA A 295 -5.53 16.99 -7.47
CA ALA A 295 -4.30 17.51 -8.04
C ALA A 295 -3.85 18.76 -7.29
N LYS A 296 -2.56 18.81 -6.97
CA LYS A 296 -1.97 19.96 -6.26
C LYS A 296 -2.16 21.26 -7.03
N ALA A 297 -2.26 21.18 -8.35
CA ALA A 297 -2.46 22.38 -9.17
C ALA A 297 -3.74 23.14 -8.80
N TRP A 298 -4.73 22.46 -8.22
CA TRP A 298 -6.00 23.10 -7.87
C TRP A 298 -6.02 23.62 -6.43
N LEU A 299 -5.01 23.27 -5.62
CA LEU A 299 -5.06 23.63 -4.21
C LEU A 299 -4.63 25.09 -4.01
N PRO A 300 -5.26 25.79 -3.06
CA PRO A 300 -4.78 27.13 -2.73
C PRO A 300 -3.40 27.05 -2.10
N ARG A 301 -2.66 28.13 -2.21
CA ARG A 301 -1.34 28.18 -1.57
C ARG A 301 -1.53 28.19 -0.05
N ARG A 302 -0.64 27.47 0.64
CA ARG A 302 -0.62 27.45 2.10
C ARG A 302 -0.07 28.76 2.66
#